data_6c2e96bb27829d75a7e4784ae6f5e166
#
_entry.id   6c2e96bb27829d75a7e4784ae6f5e166
#
_cell.length_a   1.000
_cell.length_b   1.000
_cell.length_c   1.000
_cell.angle_alpha   90.00
_cell.angle_beta   90.00
_cell.angle_gamma   90.00
#
_symmetry.space_group_name_H-M   'P 1'
#
loop_
_entity.id
_entity.type
_entity.pdbx_description
1 polymer ?
#
loop_
_entity_poly.entity_id
_entity_poly.type
_entity_poly.pdbx_seq_one_letter_code
_entity_poly.pdbx_strand_id
1 'polypeptide(L)'
;MTARAATPDILANPVIVLPAPFVDPRGKIQTLVQDSITSVQVITSKAGTLRANHWHREDSHFMYIVSGVMVYHHRVVGSAEPPNSVTLRAGELVYTPSGVEHAAEFPEDCMFLNITTGPRDQKSYEADIVRVELIKP
;
A
#
# COMPACT_ATOMS: atom_id res chain seq x y z
N MET A 1 9.39 16.19 5.99
CA MET A 1 8.01 16.02 5.45
C MET A 1 7.22 15.13 6.38
N THR A 2 5.95 15.40 6.54
CA THR A 2 5.04 14.59 7.33
C THR A 2 4.34 13.58 6.44
N ALA A 3 3.92 12.46 7.03
CA ALA A 3 3.09 11.48 6.32
C ALA A 3 1.76 12.13 5.90
N ARG A 4 1.17 11.62 4.83
CA ARG A 4 -0.13 12.07 4.35
C ARG A 4 -1.22 11.74 5.37
N ALA A 5 -2.13 12.67 5.59
CA ALA A 5 -3.30 12.40 6.41
C ALA A 5 -4.32 11.51 5.66
N ALA A 6 -5.16 10.81 6.42
CA ALA A 6 -6.30 10.08 5.88
C ALA A 6 -7.41 11.07 5.51
N THR A 7 -7.35 11.64 4.31
CA THR A 7 -8.35 12.57 3.80
C THR A 7 -9.51 11.82 3.13
N PRO A 8 -10.69 12.43 2.97
CA PRO A 8 -11.80 11.80 2.24
C PRO A 8 -11.42 11.32 0.84
N ASP A 9 -10.56 12.05 0.13
CA ASP A 9 -10.11 11.67 -1.21
C ASP A 9 -9.28 10.40 -1.18
N ILE A 10 -8.34 10.28 -0.23
CA ILE A 10 -7.51 9.08 -0.04
C ILE A 10 -8.37 7.88 0.38
N LEU A 11 -9.35 8.10 1.24
CA LEU A 11 -10.24 7.02 1.69
C LEU A 11 -11.15 6.52 0.57
N ALA A 12 -11.56 7.41 -0.35
CA ALA A 12 -12.38 7.04 -1.50
C ALA A 12 -11.56 6.38 -2.61
N ASN A 13 -10.36 6.92 -2.89
CA ASN A 13 -9.45 6.39 -3.92
C ASN A 13 -8.01 6.49 -3.42
N PRO A 14 -7.45 5.36 -2.94
CA PRO A 14 -6.10 5.33 -2.39
C PRO A 14 -4.99 5.35 -3.45
N VAL A 15 -5.33 5.25 -4.74
CA VAL A 15 -4.34 5.29 -5.81
C VAL A 15 -3.80 6.70 -5.94
N ILE A 16 -2.47 6.82 -5.90
CA ILE A 16 -1.79 8.11 -6.01
C ILE A 16 -1.56 8.45 -7.48
N VAL A 17 -1.94 9.66 -7.87
CA VAL A 17 -1.61 10.17 -9.19
C VAL A 17 -0.14 10.57 -9.18
N LEU A 18 0.69 9.82 -9.92
CA LEU A 18 2.11 10.07 -9.99
C LEU A 18 2.41 11.31 -10.85
N PRO A 19 3.45 12.08 -10.52
CA PRO A 19 3.86 13.19 -11.36
C PRO A 19 4.35 12.67 -12.71
N ALA A 20 4.25 13.51 -13.74
CA ALA A 20 4.79 13.18 -15.06
C ALA A 20 6.29 12.89 -14.95
N PRO A 21 6.79 11.83 -15.60
CA PRO A 21 8.21 11.54 -15.56
C PRO A 21 9.01 12.57 -16.36
N PHE A 22 10.25 12.80 -15.93
CA PHE A 22 11.24 13.48 -16.76
C PHE A 22 11.72 12.48 -17.82
N VAL A 23 11.66 12.86 -19.08
CA VAL A 23 12.00 11.98 -20.21
C VAL A 23 13.12 12.61 -21.04
N ASP A 24 14.13 11.82 -21.36
CA ASP A 24 15.20 12.18 -22.30
C ASP A 24 15.57 10.95 -23.15
N PRO A 25 16.54 11.08 -24.11
CA PRO A 25 16.89 9.93 -24.96
C PRO A 25 17.41 8.70 -24.22
N ARG A 26 17.84 8.82 -22.96
CA ARG A 26 18.31 7.68 -22.15
C ARG A 26 17.17 6.91 -21.47
N GLY A 27 15.99 7.52 -21.33
CA GLY A 27 14.86 6.94 -20.63
C GLY A 27 14.11 7.96 -19.80
N LYS A 28 13.60 7.54 -18.63
CA LYS A 28 12.79 8.41 -17.79
C LYS A 28 13.14 8.29 -16.31
N ILE A 29 12.84 9.37 -15.59
CA ILE A 29 12.92 9.44 -14.13
C ILE A 29 11.55 9.84 -13.62
N GLN A 30 11.00 9.06 -12.72
CA GLN A 30 9.71 9.37 -12.11
C GLN A 30 9.81 9.26 -10.59
N THR A 31 9.44 10.34 -9.90
CA THR A 31 9.39 10.33 -8.45
C THR A 31 8.15 9.60 -7.98
N LEU A 32 8.32 8.60 -7.13
CA LEU A 32 7.22 7.80 -6.59
C LEU A 32 6.73 8.36 -5.26
N VAL A 33 7.66 8.63 -4.34
CA VAL A 33 7.37 9.09 -2.99
C VAL A 33 8.38 10.14 -2.58
N GLN A 34 7.92 11.19 -1.94
CA GLN A 34 8.76 12.30 -1.49
C GLN A 34 8.33 12.71 -0.09
N ASP A 35 8.32 11.74 0.82
CA ASP A 35 7.93 11.89 2.22
C ASP A 35 9.04 11.40 3.14
N SER A 36 8.84 11.56 4.46
CA SER A 36 9.75 10.98 5.45
C SER A 36 9.54 9.48 5.50
N ILE A 37 10.53 8.72 5.04
CA ILE A 37 10.47 7.27 4.91
C ILE A 37 11.51 6.63 5.83
N THR A 38 11.10 5.58 6.54
CA THR A 38 11.99 4.83 7.42
C THR A 38 12.48 3.55 6.77
N SER A 39 11.63 2.87 5.99
CA SER A 39 11.97 1.55 5.46
C SER A 39 11.41 1.36 4.05
N VAL A 40 12.16 0.64 3.22
CA VAL A 40 11.73 0.22 1.88
C VAL A 40 11.99 -1.28 1.76
N GLN A 41 10.96 -2.02 1.37
CA GLN A 41 11.03 -3.47 1.20
C GLN A 41 10.63 -3.85 -0.22
N VAL A 42 11.29 -4.84 -0.78
CA VAL A 42 10.80 -5.55 -1.97
C VAL A 42 10.01 -6.75 -1.49
N ILE A 43 8.77 -6.86 -1.92
CA ILE A 43 7.90 -7.97 -1.55
C ILE A 43 7.46 -8.69 -2.82
N THR A 44 7.60 -10.01 -2.81
CA THR A 44 7.04 -10.85 -3.86
C THR A 44 5.91 -11.69 -3.28
N SER A 45 4.88 -11.92 -4.09
CA SER A 45 3.72 -12.71 -3.69
C SER A 45 3.30 -13.59 -4.85
N LYS A 46 3.06 -14.85 -4.54
CA LYS A 46 2.64 -15.82 -5.56
C LYS A 46 1.16 -15.70 -5.85
N ALA A 47 0.78 -16.02 -7.07
CA ALA A 47 -0.62 -16.09 -7.49
C ALA A 47 -1.44 -16.91 -6.50
N GLY A 48 -2.62 -16.42 -6.15
CA GLY A 48 -3.56 -17.07 -5.24
C GLY A 48 -3.29 -16.83 -3.76
N THR A 49 -2.34 -15.96 -3.41
CA THR A 49 -2.04 -15.66 -2.01
C THR A 49 -2.69 -14.35 -1.55
N LEU A 50 -2.73 -14.18 -0.23
CA LEU A 50 -3.30 -13.04 0.44
C LEU A 50 -2.30 -12.50 1.45
N ARG A 51 -2.14 -11.18 1.50
CA ARG A 51 -1.32 -10.49 2.51
C ARG A 51 -2.14 -9.45 3.25
N ALA A 52 -1.57 -8.95 4.32
CA ALA A 52 -2.15 -7.96 5.20
C ALA A 52 -3.32 -8.54 6.01
N ASN A 53 -4.57 -8.13 5.79
CA ASN A 53 -5.68 -8.40 6.69
C ASN A 53 -5.40 -7.80 8.07
N HIS A 54 -5.05 -6.52 8.07
CA HIS A 54 -4.74 -5.78 9.29
C HIS A 54 -4.87 -4.27 9.05
N TRP A 55 -4.65 -3.50 10.10
CA TRP A 55 -4.45 -2.06 10.01
C TRP A 55 -3.30 -1.66 10.93
N HIS A 56 -2.75 -0.48 10.70
CA HIS A 56 -1.63 0.05 11.47
C HIS A 56 -2.12 1.13 12.42
N ARG A 57 -1.65 1.10 13.67
CA ARG A 57 -1.99 2.12 14.66
C ARG A 57 -1.35 3.46 14.30
N GLU A 58 -0.11 3.46 13.87
CA GLU A 58 0.66 4.67 13.62
C GLU A 58 1.32 4.70 12.25
N ASP A 59 1.82 3.57 11.76
CA ASP A 59 2.52 3.51 10.49
C ASP A 59 1.57 3.74 9.32
N SER A 60 2.12 4.34 8.27
CA SER A 60 1.49 4.45 6.97
C SER A 60 2.48 3.99 5.91
N HIS A 61 1.99 3.56 4.77
CA HIS A 61 2.87 3.05 3.73
C HIS A 61 2.33 3.26 2.34
N PHE A 62 3.26 3.26 1.39
CA PHE A 62 2.97 3.23 -0.04
C PHE A 62 3.35 1.86 -0.58
N MET A 63 2.60 1.38 -1.56
CA MET A 63 2.98 0.19 -2.31
C MET A 63 3.03 0.53 -3.80
N TYR A 64 4.16 0.25 -4.41
CA TYR A 64 4.39 0.48 -5.84
C TYR A 64 4.51 -0.85 -6.55
N ILE A 65 3.65 -1.09 -7.53
CA ILE A 65 3.63 -2.36 -8.27
C ILE A 65 4.72 -2.34 -9.33
N VAL A 66 5.70 -3.24 -9.21
CA VAL A 66 6.78 -3.40 -10.18
C VAL A 66 6.34 -4.33 -11.29
N SER A 67 5.68 -5.44 -10.94
CA SER A 67 5.17 -6.41 -11.91
C SER A 67 3.98 -7.18 -11.33
N GLY A 68 3.12 -7.67 -12.18
CA GLY A 68 1.96 -8.44 -11.78
C GLY A 68 0.74 -7.59 -11.43
N VAL A 69 -0.16 -8.17 -10.65
CA VAL A 69 -1.44 -7.55 -10.28
C VAL A 69 -1.70 -7.71 -8.80
N MET A 70 -2.17 -6.63 -8.16
CA MET A 70 -2.63 -6.64 -6.77
C MET A 70 -4.08 -6.16 -6.75
N VAL A 71 -4.96 -6.90 -6.08
CA VAL A 71 -6.29 -6.41 -5.73
C VAL A 71 -6.22 -5.93 -4.29
N TYR A 72 -6.33 -4.62 -4.10
CA TYR A 72 -6.21 -3.97 -2.81
C TYR A 72 -7.60 -3.66 -2.27
N HIS A 73 -7.89 -4.20 -1.07
CA HIS A 73 -9.13 -3.97 -0.35
C HIS A 73 -8.87 -3.05 0.82
N HIS A 74 -9.78 -2.11 1.08
CA HIS A 74 -9.58 -1.13 2.15
C HIS A 74 -10.91 -0.70 2.76
N ARG A 75 -10.84 -0.36 4.07
CA ARG A 75 -11.98 0.13 4.82
C ARG A 75 -11.46 0.89 6.06
N VAL A 76 -12.07 2.01 6.37
CA VAL A 76 -11.76 2.75 7.59
C VAL A 76 -12.11 1.90 8.81
N VAL A 77 -11.23 1.87 9.81
CA VAL A 77 -11.48 1.17 11.08
C VAL A 77 -12.78 1.67 11.71
N GLY A 78 -13.63 0.73 12.14
CA GLY A 78 -14.93 1.03 12.75
C GLY A 78 -16.07 1.18 11.75
N SER A 79 -15.82 1.17 10.45
CA SER A 79 -16.87 1.20 9.43
C SER A 79 -17.64 -0.12 9.40
N ALA A 80 -18.96 -0.03 9.27
CA ALA A 80 -19.83 -1.18 9.08
C ALA A 80 -20.07 -1.50 7.59
N GLU A 81 -19.55 -0.66 6.69
CA GLU A 81 -19.71 -0.83 5.26
C GLU A 81 -18.82 -1.96 4.74
N PRO A 82 -19.18 -2.61 3.62
CA PRO A 82 -18.26 -3.55 2.97
C PRO A 82 -16.96 -2.85 2.55
N PRO A 83 -15.83 -3.57 2.48
CA PRO A 83 -14.60 -2.97 2.01
C PRO A 83 -14.70 -2.54 0.54
N ASN A 84 -14.03 -1.45 0.21
CA ASN A 84 -13.80 -1.05 -1.17
C ASN A 84 -12.61 -1.82 -1.72
N SER A 85 -12.51 -1.91 -3.03
CA SER A 85 -11.36 -2.56 -3.67
C SER A 85 -10.94 -1.82 -4.93
N VAL A 86 -9.66 -1.92 -5.24
CA VAL A 86 -9.07 -1.39 -6.47
C VAL A 86 -8.03 -2.38 -6.97
N THR A 87 -7.98 -2.58 -8.28
CA THR A 87 -6.98 -3.42 -8.93
C THR A 87 -5.81 -2.56 -9.35
N LEU A 88 -4.62 -2.94 -8.91
CA LEU A 88 -3.38 -2.23 -9.19
C LEU A 88 -2.50 -3.07 -10.11
N ARG A 89 -1.88 -2.40 -11.09
CA ARG A 89 -0.99 -3.01 -12.07
C ARG A 89 0.37 -2.33 -12.05
N ALA A 90 1.33 -2.89 -12.77
CA ALA A 90 2.69 -2.34 -12.84
C ALA A 90 2.68 -0.84 -13.14
N GLY A 91 3.46 -0.10 -12.38
CA GLY A 91 3.57 1.36 -12.51
C GLY A 91 2.59 2.16 -11.67
N GLU A 92 1.72 1.50 -10.90
CA GLU A 92 0.75 2.18 -10.05
C GLU A 92 1.16 2.18 -8.58
N LEU A 93 0.82 3.25 -7.87
CA LEU A 93 1.15 3.46 -6.48
C LEU A 93 -0.14 3.62 -5.66
N VAL A 94 -0.21 2.92 -4.54
CA VAL A 94 -1.32 3.04 -3.60
C VAL A 94 -0.81 3.50 -2.24
N TYR A 95 -1.60 4.30 -1.53
CA TYR A 95 -1.27 4.77 -0.19
C TYR A 95 -2.23 4.21 0.85
N THR A 96 -1.68 3.69 1.94
CA THR A 96 -2.44 3.22 3.11
C THR A 96 -2.10 4.10 4.31
N PRO A 97 -3.01 4.98 4.74
CA PRO A 97 -2.81 5.72 5.99
C PRO A 97 -3.00 4.81 7.21
N SER A 98 -2.51 5.25 8.36
CA SER A 98 -2.84 4.60 9.63
C SER A 98 -4.37 4.60 9.84
N GLY A 99 -4.90 3.60 10.54
CA GLY A 99 -6.33 3.51 10.82
C GLY A 99 -7.18 3.03 9.63
N VAL A 100 -6.57 2.48 8.59
CA VAL A 100 -7.28 1.91 7.46
C VAL A 100 -7.01 0.41 7.39
N GLU A 101 -8.07 -0.39 7.55
CA GLU A 101 -8.01 -1.84 7.36
C GLU A 101 -7.71 -2.12 5.89
N HIS A 102 -6.78 -3.03 5.62
CA HIS A 102 -6.43 -3.36 4.25
C HIS A 102 -6.02 -4.83 4.12
N ALA A 103 -6.22 -5.32 2.91
CA ALA A 103 -5.83 -6.66 2.49
C ALA A 103 -5.43 -6.61 1.02
N ALA A 104 -4.51 -7.46 0.64
CA ALA A 104 -4.03 -7.54 -0.74
C ALA A 104 -4.11 -8.98 -1.23
N GLU A 105 -4.84 -9.17 -2.32
CA GLU A 105 -4.91 -10.45 -3.04
C GLU A 105 -4.08 -10.35 -4.31
N PHE A 106 -3.53 -11.47 -4.74
CA PHE A 106 -2.66 -11.52 -5.90
C PHE A 106 -3.21 -12.53 -6.92
N PRO A 107 -3.97 -12.06 -7.94
CA PRO A 107 -4.48 -12.96 -8.99
C PRO A 107 -3.37 -13.60 -9.82
N GLU A 108 -2.20 -12.98 -9.87
CA GLU A 108 -1.00 -13.51 -10.51
C GLU A 108 0.23 -13.15 -9.67
N ASP A 109 1.37 -13.74 -9.98
CA ASP A 109 2.62 -13.43 -9.30
C ASP A 109 2.88 -11.93 -9.37
N CYS A 110 3.22 -11.33 -8.23
CA CYS A 110 3.36 -9.89 -8.10
C CYS A 110 4.64 -9.54 -7.35
N MET A 111 5.32 -8.51 -7.82
CA MET A 111 6.43 -7.88 -7.11
C MET A 111 6.07 -6.43 -6.86
N PHE A 112 6.22 -5.98 -5.62
CA PHE A 112 5.95 -4.58 -5.29
C PHE A 112 6.95 -4.06 -4.25
N LEU A 113 7.12 -2.75 -4.22
CA LEU A 113 7.88 -2.06 -3.19
C LEU A 113 6.91 -1.60 -2.11
N ASN A 114 7.27 -1.86 -0.86
CA ASN A 114 6.55 -1.37 0.30
C ASN A 114 7.41 -0.29 0.96
N ILE A 115 6.89 0.93 0.99
CA ILE A 115 7.62 2.14 1.40
C ILE A 115 6.92 2.69 2.63
N THR A 116 7.58 2.62 3.80
CA THR A 116 6.91 2.80 5.08
C THR A 116 7.47 3.95 5.89
N THR A 117 6.61 4.57 6.69
CA THR A 117 7.00 5.64 7.61
C THR A 117 7.53 5.11 8.93
N GLY A 118 7.22 3.86 9.28
CA GLY A 118 7.68 3.19 10.49
C GLY A 118 8.68 2.08 10.21
N PRO A 119 9.46 1.67 11.23
CA PRO A 119 10.41 0.57 11.08
C PRO A 119 9.69 -0.77 10.89
N ARG A 120 10.33 -1.68 10.17
CA ARG A 120 9.77 -3.00 9.83
C ARG A 120 10.54 -4.16 10.45
N ASP A 121 11.29 -3.92 11.53
CA ASP A 121 11.75 -5.01 12.37
C ASP A 121 10.54 -5.72 13.00
N GLN A 122 10.65 -7.00 13.27
CA GLN A 122 9.53 -7.83 13.70
C GLN A 122 8.80 -7.28 14.93
N LYS A 123 9.57 -6.80 15.92
CA LYS A 123 9.01 -6.29 17.16
C LYS A 123 8.18 -5.02 16.96
N SER A 124 8.71 -4.04 16.21
CA SER A 124 8.03 -2.78 15.93
C SER A 124 6.78 -3.02 15.08
N TYR A 125 6.89 -3.88 14.08
CA TYR A 125 5.79 -4.24 13.21
C TYR A 125 4.64 -4.88 13.99
N GLU A 126 4.92 -5.89 14.80
CA GLU A 126 3.89 -6.58 15.59
C GLU A 126 3.22 -5.66 16.63
N ALA A 127 3.94 -4.70 17.17
CA ALA A 127 3.38 -3.73 18.12
C ALA A 127 2.42 -2.74 17.43
N ASP A 128 2.60 -2.48 16.14
CA ASP A 128 1.84 -1.48 15.40
C ASP A 128 0.59 -2.04 14.73
N ILE A 129 0.61 -3.29 14.27
CA ILE A 129 -0.52 -3.86 13.54
C ILE A 129 -1.62 -4.41 14.46
N VAL A 130 -2.86 -4.33 13.95
CA VAL A 130 -4.02 -5.00 14.52
C VAL A 130 -4.61 -5.89 13.44
N ARG A 131 -4.63 -7.19 13.69
CA ARG A 131 -5.14 -8.16 12.72
C ARG A 131 -6.65 -8.14 12.68
N VAL A 132 -7.20 -8.17 11.47
CA VAL A 132 -8.63 -8.27 11.19
C VAL A 132 -8.84 -9.24 10.04
N GLU A 133 -10.03 -9.79 9.92
CA GLU A 133 -10.38 -10.60 8.74
C GLU A 133 -11.21 -9.73 7.80
N LEU A 134 -10.54 -8.82 7.09
CA LEU A 134 -11.20 -7.96 6.11
C LEU A 134 -11.71 -8.78 4.93
N ILE A 135 -10.86 -9.69 4.45
CA ILE A 135 -11.15 -10.62 3.37
C ILE A 135 -10.86 -12.03 3.87
N LYS A 136 -11.73 -12.97 3.60
CA LYS A 136 -11.49 -14.37 3.94
C LYS A 136 -10.40 -14.96 3.05
N PRO A 137 -9.43 -15.63 3.65
CA PRO A 137 -8.38 -16.31 2.88
C PRO A 137 -8.94 -17.38 1.96
#